data_2f87dd1d58005f277f742dd576eac809
#
_entry.id   2f87dd1d58005f277f742dd576eac809
#
_cell.length_a   1.000
_cell.length_b   1.000
_cell.length_c   1.000
_cell.angle_alpha   90.00
_cell.angle_beta   90.00
_cell.angle_gamma   90.00
#
_symmetry.space_group_name_H-M   'P 1'
#
loop_
_entity.id
_entity.type
_entity.pdbx_description
1 polymer ?
#
loop_
_entity_poly.entity_id
_entity_poly.type
_entity_poly.pdbx_seq_one_letter_code
_entity_poly.pdbx_strand_id
1 'polypeptide(L)'
;VLGSIVNGVRVYSPGALSELISNYSVRQILLAIPSATHAERKGILNRLEHLPVHVKTVPELFDMRSGKLHVDEVRDVDIEDLLGRDIVPPDKALMGACIESKAVLVTGAAGSIGSELCRQIIALNPARLVLLDSFEFGLYELEHELQRDKADSTELVAVLGNVCNQGLMRAVMQRFGIDTVYHVAAYKQVPMVEKNVVEGVYNNIFGTTETALAAVACEVSDFVLIST
;
A
#
# COMPACT_ATOMS: atom_id res chain seq x y z
N VAL A 1 33.62 -3.47 22.86
CA VAL A 1 33.25 -2.45 21.87
C VAL A 1 32.60 -1.21 22.53
N LEU A 2 31.87 -1.37 23.67
CA LEU A 2 31.33 -0.23 24.42
C LEU A 2 32.44 0.71 24.90
N GLY A 3 32.29 2.03 24.66
CA GLY A 3 33.27 3.06 25.01
C GLY A 3 34.42 3.23 24.01
N SER A 4 34.55 2.36 23.00
CA SER A 4 35.58 2.48 21.96
C SER A 4 35.18 3.49 20.88
N ILE A 5 36.19 3.88 20.08
CA ILE A 5 35.97 4.72 18.89
C ILE A 5 36.12 3.83 17.65
N VAL A 6 35.06 3.81 16.81
CA VAL A 6 35.03 3.08 15.53
C VAL A 6 34.88 4.12 14.42
N ASN A 7 35.81 4.15 13.47
CA ASN A 7 35.82 5.13 12.35
C ASN A 7 35.61 6.58 12.79
N GLY A 8 36.21 6.98 13.93
CA GLY A 8 36.11 8.34 14.48
C GLY A 8 34.82 8.61 15.28
N VAL A 9 33.91 7.64 15.36
CA VAL A 9 32.65 7.76 16.10
C VAL A 9 32.71 6.95 17.40
N ARG A 10 32.32 7.57 18.51
CA ARG A 10 32.31 6.92 19.83
C ARG A 10 31.09 6.01 20.00
N VAL A 11 31.32 4.80 20.49
CA VAL A 11 30.27 3.80 20.77
C VAL A 11 29.79 3.91 22.20
N TYR A 12 28.51 4.13 22.41
CA TYR A 12 27.87 4.26 23.71
C TYR A 12 26.99 3.06 24.03
N SER A 13 26.70 2.87 25.30
CA SER A 13 25.68 1.90 25.73
C SER A 13 24.27 2.41 25.41
N PRO A 14 23.33 1.52 25.06
CA PRO A 14 21.91 1.89 24.87
C PRO A 14 21.29 2.58 26.11
N GLY A 15 21.80 2.28 27.32
CA GLY A 15 21.35 2.93 28.57
C GLY A 15 21.76 4.41 28.68
N ALA A 16 22.78 4.86 27.93
CA ALA A 16 23.19 6.26 27.92
C ALA A 16 22.39 7.14 26.96
N LEU A 17 21.39 6.59 26.27
CA LEU A 17 20.70 7.26 25.18
C LEU A 17 20.00 8.56 25.63
N SER A 18 19.33 8.54 26.78
CA SER A 18 18.63 9.73 27.31
C SER A 18 19.59 10.88 27.64
N GLU A 19 20.78 10.54 28.21
CA GLU A 19 21.82 11.52 28.46
C GLU A 19 22.40 12.10 27.18
N LEU A 20 22.64 11.25 26.16
CA LEU A 20 23.14 11.66 24.87
C LEU A 20 22.20 12.62 24.16
N ILE A 21 20.90 12.31 24.19
CA ILE A 21 19.86 13.17 23.62
C ILE A 21 19.88 14.55 24.26
N SER A 22 19.95 14.60 25.59
CA SER A 22 19.98 15.86 26.34
C SER A 22 21.26 16.64 26.11
N ASN A 23 22.40 15.97 26.19
CA ASN A 23 23.75 16.64 26.16
C ASN A 23 24.13 17.12 24.75
N TYR A 24 23.69 16.40 23.72
CA TYR A 24 24.03 16.71 22.31
C TYR A 24 22.87 17.25 21.51
N SER A 25 21.70 17.50 22.13
CA SER A 25 20.50 17.99 21.46
C SER A 25 20.12 17.12 20.24
N VAL A 26 20.22 15.79 20.40
CA VAL A 26 19.91 14.84 19.34
C VAL A 26 18.42 14.96 18.97
N ARG A 27 18.11 15.17 17.69
CA ARG A 27 16.73 15.27 17.19
C ARG A 27 16.31 14.05 16.39
N GLN A 28 17.27 13.25 15.92
CA GLN A 28 17.00 12.12 15.04
C GLN A 28 17.85 10.92 15.43
N ILE A 29 17.24 9.73 15.40
CA ILE A 29 17.90 8.44 15.60
C ILE A 29 17.70 7.62 14.33
N LEU A 30 18.81 7.05 13.83
CA LEU A 30 18.78 6.11 12.71
C LEU A 30 18.89 4.68 13.24
N LEU A 31 17.84 3.86 13.00
CA LEU A 31 17.80 2.46 13.35
C LEU A 31 18.43 1.63 12.23
N ALA A 32 19.73 1.34 12.36
CA ALA A 32 20.53 0.64 11.35
C ALA A 32 20.75 -0.83 11.75
N ILE A 33 19.70 -1.60 11.94
CA ILE A 33 19.72 -3.02 12.32
C ILE A 33 18.87 -3.86 11.36
N PRO A 34 19.25 -3.97 10.07
CA PRO A 34 18.44 -4.66 9.06
C PRO A 34 18.23 -6.15 9.38
N SER A 35 19.13 -6.78 10.13
CA SER A 35 19.04 -8.19 10.52
C SER A 35 18.21 -8.46 11.79
N ALA A 36 17.68 -7.41 12.45
CA ALA A 36 16.88 -7.59 13.66
C ALA A 36 15.49 -8.11 13.30
N THR A 37 14.99 -9.06 14.10
CA THR A 37 13.61 -9.55 14.00
C THR A 37 12.60 -8.44 14.34
N HIS A 38 11.36 -8.57 13.88
CA HIS A 38 10.28 -7.62 14.22
C HIS A 38 10.10 -7.45 15.75
N ALA A 39 10.21 -8.54 16.50
CA ALA A 39 10.11 -8.49 17.97
C ALA A 39 11.23 -7.63 18.61
N GLU A 40 12.45 -7.77 18.11
CA GLU A 40 13.60 -6.98 18.56
C GLU A 40 13.44 -5.51 18.17
N ARG A 41 13.05 -5.21 16.92
CA ARG A 41 12.77 -3.84 16.46
C ARG A 41 11.68 -3.19 17.31
N LYS A 42 10.55 -3.87 17.54
CA LYS A 42 9.47 -3.39 18.39
C LYS A 42 9.94 -3.10 19.81
N GLY A 43 10.76 -3.98 20.40
CA GLY A 43 11.33 -3.75 21.73
C GLY A 43 12.25 -2.54 21.80
N ILE A 44 12.94 -2.19 20.71
CA ILE A 44 13.76 -0.99 20.62
C ILE A 44 12.86 0.25 20.43
N LEU A 45 11.89 0.20 19.53
CA LEU A 45 10.97 1.31 19.25
C LEU A 45 10.17 1.70 20.49
N ASN A 46 9.65 0.75 21.26
CA ASN A 46 8.95 1.02 22.53
C ASN A 46 9.85 1.76 23.55
N ARG A 47 11.16 1.52 23.54
CA ARG A 47 12.10 2.25 24.40
C ARG A 47 12.37 3.68 23.89
N LEU A 48 12.22 3.92 22.59
CA LEU A 48 12.43 5.23 21.97
C LEU A 48 11.16 6.11 22.00
N GLU A 49 9.98 5.51 22.14
CA GLU A 49 8.66 6.19 22.10
C GLU A 49 8.56 7.37 23.11
N HIS A 50 9.19 7.23 24.27
CA HIS A 50 9.16 8.24 25.32
C HIS A 50 10.24 9.34 25.19
N LEU A 51 11.07 9.27 24.14
CA LEU A 51 12.16 10.21 23.92
C LEU A 51 11.76 11.24 22.84
N PRO A 52 12.12 12.52 23.00
CA PRO A 52 11.76 13.59 22.05
C PRO A 52 12.63 13.56 20.80
N VAL A 53 12.58 12.47 20.04
CA VAL A 53 13.41 12.23 18.85
C VAL A 53 12.59 11.63 17.71
N HIS A 54 12.96 11.96 16.48
CA HIS A 54 12.41 11.28 15.30
C HIS A 54 13.23 10.01 15.02
N VAL A 55 12.55 8.88 14.85
CA VAL A 55 13.23 7.62 14.55
C VAL A 55 13.06 7.32 13.06
N LYS A 56 14.18 7.07 12.39
CA LYS A 56 14.24 6.63 11.00
C LYS A 56 14.88 5.25 10.92
N THR A 57 14.53 4.49 9.89
CA THR A 57 15.09 3.15 9.64
C THR A 57 15.83 3.09 8.32
N VAL A 58 16.80 2.17 8.24
CA VAL A 58 17.50 1.83 6.99
C VAL A 58 16.77 0.64 6.36
N PRO A 59 16.44 0.65 5.04
CA PRO A 59 15.87 -0.47 4.33
C PRO A 59 16.71 -1.76 4.45
N GLU A 60 16.08 -2.91 4.27
CA GLU A 60 16.78 -4.19 4.33
C GLU A 60 17.81 -4.34 3.21
N LEU A 61 18.89 -5.12 3.49
CA LEU A 61 20.04 -5.33 2.58
C LEU A 61 19.68 -5.88 1.18
N PHE A 62 18.45 -6.32 0.95
CA PHE A 62 18.02 -6.79 -0.38
C PHE A 62 18.02 -5.67 -1.43
N ASP A 63 17.80 -4.43 -1.02
CA ASP A 63 17.83 -3.26 -1.89
C ASP A 63 19.26 -2.74 -2.14
N MET A 64 20.25 -3.20 -1.35
CA MET A 64 21.65 -2.78 -1.46
C MET A 64 22.42 -3.43 -2.64
N ARG A 65 21.85 -4.34 -3.38
CA ARG A 65 22.52 -4.99 -4.52
C ARG A 65 22.83 -4.04 -5.69
N SER A 66 22.24 -2.86 -5.69
CA SER A 66 22.52 -1.82 -6.71
C SER A 66 23.76 -0.93 -6.40
N GLY A 67 24.39 -1.08 -5.25
CA GLY A 67 25.68 -0.46 -4.92
C GLY A 67 25.66 1.07 -4.75
N LYS A 68 24.53 1.71 -4.65
CA LYS A 68 24.39 3.15 -4.43
C LYS A 68 23.36 3.40 -3.33
N LEU A 69 23.86 3.57 -2.10
CA LEU A 69 23.06 4.15 -1.02
C LEU A 69 22.81 5.64 -1.35
N HIS A 70 21.61 5.96 -1.77
CA HIS A 70 21.13 7.32 -1.79
C HIS A 70 20.63 7.69 -0.38
N VAL A 71 21.01 8.87 0.11
CA VAL A 71 20.58 9.41 1.43
C VAL A 71 19.05 9.55 1.50
N ASP A 72 18.38 9.53 0.36
CA ASP A 72 16.91 9.61 0.21
C ASP A 72 16.18 8.30 0.57
N GLU A 73 16.90 7.19 0.81
CA GLU A 73 16.31 5.89 1.16
C GLU A 73 16.07 5.70 2.68
N VAL A 74 16.43 6.68 3.48
CA VAL A 74 16.16 6.68 4.93
C VAL A 74 14.68 6.98 5.14
N ARG A 75 13.88 5.95 5.50
CA ARG A 75 12.43 6.05 5.70
C ARG A 75 12.10 6.37 7.15
N ASP A 76 10.95 7.00 7.36
CA ASP A 76 10.32 7.00 8.68
C ASP A 76 9.96 5.56 9.06
N VAL A 77 9.87 5.27 10.36
CA VAL A 77 9.53 3.92 10.85
C VAL A 77 8.16 3.52 10.32
N ASP A 78 8.08 2.40 9.60
CA ASP A 78 6.83 1.89 9.08
C ASP A 78 5.90 1.41 10.20
N ILE A 79 4.59 1.60 10.01
CA ILE A 79 3.56 1.14 10.95
C ILE A 79 3.68 -0.38 11.18
N GLU A 80 4.16 -1.13 10.19
CA GLU A 80 4.41 -2.57 10.25
C GLU A 80 5.47 -2.92 11.30
N ASP A 81 6.53 -2.14 11.44
CA ASP A 81 7.54 -2.30 12.48
C ASP A 81 6.96 -2.12 13.90
N LEU A 82 5.91 -1.31 14.03
CA LEU A 82 5.22 -1.06 15.30
C LEU A 82 4.19 -2.14 15.62
N LEU A 83 3.48 -2.66 14.62
CA LEU A 83 2.40 -3.63 14.82
C LEU A 83 2.92 -5.04 15.10
N GLY A 84 4.17 -5.35 14.75
CA GLY A 84 4.79 -6.65 15.01
C GLY A 84 4.08 -7.81 14.31
N ARG A 85 3.52 -7.57 13.13
CA ARG A 85 2.97 -8.61 12.26
C ARG A 85 4.03 -9.05 11.28
N ASP A 86 4.30 -10.36 11.24
CA ASP A 86 5.15 -10.92 10.20
C ASP A 86 4.46 -10.76 8.84
N ILE A 87 5.21 -10.26 7.86
CA ILE A 87 4.74 -10.19 6.48
C ILE A 87 4.54 -11.62 6.00
N VAL A 88 3.30 -11.98 5.68
CA VAL A 88 3.00 -13.25 5.01
C VAL A 88 3.25 -13.06 3.52
N PRO A 89 4.26 -13.72 2.92
CA PRO A 89 4.52 -13.58 1.50
C PRO A 89 3.28 -14.03 0.71
N PRO A 90 2.87 -13.29 -0.34
CA PRO A 90 1.72 -13.64 -1.13
C PRO A 90 1.94 -14.98 -1.86
N ASP A 91 0.92 -15.84 -1.83
CA ASP A 91 0.91 -17.06 -2.64
C ASP A 91 0.62 -16.69 -4.11
N LYS A 92 1.68 -16.72 -4.92
CA LYS A 92 1.60 -16.33 -6.34
C LYS A 92 0.65 -17.22 -7.15
N ALA A 93 0.50 -18.49 -6.78
CA ALA A 93 -0.40 -19.40 -7.49
C ALA A 93 -1.88 -19.05 -7.23
N LEU A 94 -2.21 -18.72 -5.98
CA LEU A 94 -3.55 -18.27 -5.60
C LEU A 94 -3.88 -16.89 -6.22
N MET A 95 -2.93 -15.97 -6.19
CA MET A 95 -3.12 -14.65 -6.80
C MET A 95 -3.29 -14.75 -8.32
N GLY A 96 -2.48 -15.56 -8.99
CA GLY A 96 -2.54 -15.74 -10.45
C GLY A 96 -3.88 -16.32 -10.92
N ALA A 97 -4.51 -17.19 -10.16
CA ALA A 97 -5.72 -17.88 -10.56
C ALA A 97 -6.89 -16.96 -10.98
N CYS A 98 -7.01 -15.79 -10.34
CA CYS A 98 -8.06 -14.80 -10.63
C CYS A 98 -7.57 -13.62 -11.49
N ILE A 99 -6.30 -13.61 -11.93
CA ILE A 99 -5.67 -12.45 -12.60
C ILE A 99 -5.06 -12.83 -13.95
N GLU A 100 -4.25 -13.90 -14.01
CA GLU A 100 -3.52 -14.25 -15.23
C GLU A 100 -4.43 -14.45 -16.42
N SER A 101 -4.17 -13.72 -17.52
CA SER A 101 -4.93 -13.76 -18.77
C SER A 101 -6.42 -13.44 -18.63
N LYS A 102 -6.84 -12.80 -17.52
CA LYS A 102 -8.22 -12.38 -17.25
C LYS A 102 -8.40 -10.86 -17.41
N ALA A 103 -9.65 -10.44 -17.57
CA ALA A 103 -10.05 -9.04 -17.52
C ALA A 103 -10.40 -8.67 -16.07
N VAL A 104 -9.59 -7.79 -15.47
CA VAL A 104 -9.67 -7.41 -14.06
C VAL A 104 -10.12 -5.96 -13.94
N LEU A 105 -11.11 -5.70 -13.07
CA LEU A 105 -11.57 -4.37 -12.69
C LEU A 105 -11.12 -4.06 -11.25
N VAL A 106 -10.47 -2.94 -11.05
CA VAL A 106 -10.18 -2.40 -9.71
C VAL A 106 -10.95 -1.10 -9.51
N THR A 107 -11.85 -1.06 -8.52
CA THR A 107 -12.55 0.17 -8.13
C THR A 107 -11.82 0.83 -6.97
N GLY A 108 -11.83 2.17 -6.91
CA GLY A 108 -10.98 2.90 -5.96
C GLY A 108 -9.50 2.76 -6.32
N ALA A 109 -9.20 2.62 -7.61
CA ALA A 109 -7.87 2.34 -8.14
C ALA A 109 -6.83 3.41 -7.79
N ALA A 110 -7.23 4.67 -7.74
CA ALA A 110 -6.36 5.80 -7.42
C ALA A 110 -6.10 5.99 -5.92
N GLY A 111 -6.76 5.21 -5.06
CA GLY A 111 -6.51 5.21 -3.62
C GLY A 111 -5.18 4.54 -3.25
N SER A 112 -4.71 4.75 -2.01
CA SER A 112 -3.43 4.17 -1.53
C SER A 112 -3.39 2.64 -1.60
N ILE A 113 -4.50 1.94 -1.30
CA ILE A 113 -4.59 0.48 -1.39
C ILE A 113 -4.82 0.05 -2.85
N GLY A 114 -5.74 0.74 -3.55
CA GLY A 114 -6.09 0.41 -4.93
C GLY A 114 -4.91 0.54 -5.89
N SER A 115 -4.11 1.60 -5.77
CA SER A 115 -2.94 1.81 -6.62
C SER A 115 -1.86 0.73 -6.42
N GLU A 116 -1.59 0.36 -5.17
CA GLU A 116 -0.66 -0.73 -4.87
C GLU A 116 -1.18 -2.07 -5.39
N LEU A 117 -2.46 -2.34 -5.21
CA LEU A 117 -3.07 -3.55 -5.77
C LEU A 117 -2.97 -3.59 -7.31
N CYS A 118 -3.18 -2.46 -7.97
CA CYS A 118 -3.02 -2.36 -9.43
C CYS A 118 -1.57 -2.66 -9.87
N ARG A 119 -0.55 -2.19 -9.13
CA ARG A 119 0.87 -2.53 -9.40
C ARG A 119 1.14 -4.03 -9.30
N GLN A 120 0.58 -4.67 -8.29
CA GLN A 120 0.72 -6.12 -8.12
C GLN A 120 -0.03 -6.91 -9.19
N ILE A 121 -1.24 -6.49 -9.55
CA ILE A 121 -2.04 -7.13 -10.60
C ILE A 121 -1.37 -7.02 -11.96
N ILE A 122 -0.84 -5.84 -12.34
CA ILE A 122 -0.21 -5.64 -13.66
C ILE A 122 1.02 -6.55 -13.84
N ALA A 123 1.77 -6.84 -12.76
CA ALA A 123 2.92 -7.73 -12.76
C ALA A 123 2.56 -9.22 -12.99
N LEU A 124 1.28 -9.58 -12.83
CA LEU A 124 0.74 -10.92 -13.07
C LEU A 124 0.15 -11.11 -14.49
N ASN A 125 0.40 -10.17 -15.39
CA ASN A 125 0.00 -10.21 -16.80
C ASN A 125 -1.48 -10.53 -17.03
N PRO A 126 -2.42 -9.70 -16.53
CA PRO A 126 -3.82 -9.81 -16.90
C PRO A 126 -3.98 -9.56 -18.42
N ALA A 127 -5.03 -10.10 -19.02
CA ALA A 127 -5.36 -9.73 -20.41
C ALA A 127 -5.78 -8.26 -20.50
N ARG A 128 -6.50 -7.80 -19.47
CA ARG A 128 -6.95 -6.40 -19.33
C ARG A 128 -6.98 -6.00 -17.88
N LEU A 129 -6.53 -4.77 -17.60
CA LEU A 129 -6.70 -4.12 -16.29
C LEU A 129 -7.50 -2.82 -16.48
N VAL A 130 -8.67 -2.77 -15.86
CA VAL A 130 -9.54 -1.60 -15.85
C VAL A 130 -9.41 -0.92 -14.50
N LEU A 131 -8.96 0.33 -14.50
CA LEU A 131 -8.83 1.21 -13.34
C LEU A 131 -10.07 2.09 -13.26
N LEU A 132 -10.83 2.02 -12.17
CA LEU A 132 -11.99 2.89 -11.97
C LEU A 132 -11.85 3.69 -10.68
N ASP A 133 -11.94 5.00 -10.78
CA ASP A 133 -11.95 5.91 -9.64
C ASP A 133 -12.74 7.19 -9.95
N SER A 134 -13.18 7.88 -8.93
CA SER A 134 -13.77 9.22 -9.03
C SER A 134 -12.72 10.34 -8.89
N PHE A 135 -11.50 10.03 -8.49
CA PHE A 135 -10.39 10.96 -8.35
C PHE A 135 -9.58 11.04 -9.64
N GLU A 136 -9.93 12.01 -10.50
CA GLU A 136 -9.35 12.22 -11.85
C GLU A 136 -7.83 12.26 -11.84
N PHE A 137 -7.23 13.14 -11.02
CA PHE A 137 -5.78 13.35 -11.03
C PHE A 137 -5.01 12.08 -10.64
N GLY A 138 -5.42 11.41 -9.56
CA GLY A 138 -4.77 10.17 -9.13
C GLY A 138 -4.94 9.04 -10.14
N LEU A 139 -6.09 8.97 -10.82
CA LEU A 139 -6.34 7.99 -11.86
C LEU A 139 -5.43 8.21 -13.09
N TYR A 140 -5.24 9.46 -13.49
CA TYR A 140 -4.33 9.86 -14.56
C TYR A 140 -2.87 9.51 -14.24
N GLU A 141 -2.40 9.84 -13.03
CA GLU A 141 -1.03 9.52 -12.61
C GLU A 141 -0.79 8.01 -12.60
N LEU A 142 -1.73 7.24 -12.03
CA LEU A 142 -1.64 5.77 -11.97
C LEU A 142 -1.63 5.14 -13.36
N GLU A 143 -2.49 5.58 -14.27
CA GLU A 143 -2.51 5.10 -15.65
C GLU A 143 -1.16 5.32 -16.34
N HIS A 144 -0.59 6.54 -16.21
CA HIS A 144 0.71 6.87 -16.78
C HIS A 144 1.86 6.05 -16.18
N GLU A 145 1.81 5.77 -14.90
CA GLU A 145 2.78 4.92 -14.22
C GLU A 145 2.70 3.49 -14.77
N LEU A 146 1.54 2.86 -14.71
CA LEU A 146 1.33 1.47 -15.10
C LEU A 146 1.51 1.21 -16.60
N GLN A 147 1.31 2.23 -17.43
CA GLN A 147 1.54 2.12 -18.88
C GLN A 147 3.02 1.82 -19.21
N ARG A 148 3.95 2.18 -18.33
CA ARG A 148 5.39 1.89 -18.49
C ARG A 148 5.76 0.47 -18.08
N ASP A 149 5.02 -0.08 -17.11
CA ASP A 149 5.35 -1.35 -16.45
C ASP A 149 4.57 -2.54 -17.00
N LYS A 150 3.50 -2.29 -17.79
CA LYS A 150 2.66 -3.34 -18.34
C LYS A 150 3.35 -4.13 -19.44
N ALA A 151 2.98 -5.41 -19.57
CA ALA A 151 3.33 -6.21 -20.75
C ALA A 151 2.60 -5.67 -22.00
N ASP A 152 3.20 -5.86 -23.19
CA ASP A 152 2.58 -5.45 -24.46
C ASP A 152 1.23 -6.12 -24.72
N SER A 153 1.04 -7.34 -24.21
CA SER A 153 -0.19 -8.12 -24.30
C SER A 153 -1.31 -7.63 -23.38
N THR A 154 -1.01 -6.80 -22.37
CA THR A 154 -1.99 -6.31 -21.40
C THR A 154 -2.62 -5.01 -21.88
N GLU A 155 -3.95 -5.00 -21.97
CA GLU A 155 -4.71 -3.77 -22.20
C GLU A 155 -4.95 -3.03 -20.88
N LEU A 156 -4.51 -1.79 -20.79
CA LEU A 156 -4.74 -0.92 -19.63
C LEU A 156 -5.79 0.14 -19.98
N VAL A 157 -6.83 0.26 -19.15
CA VAL A 157 -7.95 1.19 -19.37
C VAL A 157 -8.26 1.97 -18.11
N ALA A 158 -8.27 3.29 -18.17
CA ALA A 158 -8.75 4.14 -17.08
C ALA A 158 -10.21 4.58 -17.33
N VAL A 159 -11.04 4.49 -16.31
CA VAL A 159 -12.45 4.90 -16.32
C VAL A 159 -12.70 5.85 -15.17
N LEU A 160 -12.98 7.10 -15.49
CA LEU A 160 -13.40 8.08 -14.50
C LEU A 160 -14.88 7.87 -14.17
N GLY A 161 -15.18 7.56 -12.89
CA GLY A 161 -16.54 7.29 -12.48
C GLY A 161 -16.72 6.97 -11.01
N ASN A 162 -17.99 6.99 -10.58
CA ASN A 162 -18.37 6.71 -9.20
C ASN A 162 -19.05 5.34 -9.10
N VAL A 163 -18.64 4.53 -8.14
CA VAL A 163 -19.16 3.18 -7.89
C VAL A 163 -20.64 3.15 -7.50
N CYS A 164 -21.20 4.26 -7.03
CA CYS A 164 -22.63 4.39 -6.74
C CYS A 164 -23.49 4.48 -8.00
N ASN A 165 -22.87 4.60 -9.18
CA ASN A 165 -23.59 4.59 -10.45
C ASN A 165 -23.66 3.18 -11.02
N GLN A 166 -24.73 2.45 -10.69
CA GLN A 166 -24.97 1.08 -11.15
C GLN A 166 -24.94 0.95 -12.69
N GLY A 167 -25.52 1.93 -13.40
CA GLY A 167 -25.52 1.92 -14.85
C GLY A 167 -24.13 1.96 -15.45
N LEU A 168 -23.24 2.81 -14.88
CA LEU A 168 -21.83 2.87 -15.26
C LEU A 168 -21.13 1.56 -14.94
N MET A 169 -21.29 1.02 -13.70
CA MET A 169 -20.64 -0.22 -13.29
C MET A 169 -21.00 -1.38 -14.22
N ARG A 170 -22.30 -1.52 -14.56
CA ARG A 170 -22.76 -2.53 -15.51
C ARG A 170 -22.17 -2.30 -16.91
N ALA A 171 -22.20 -1.08 -17.41
CA ALA A 171 -21.66 -0.75 -18.73
C ALA A 171 -20.18 -1.04 -18.84
N VAL A 172 -19.38 -0.73 -17.79
CA VAL A 172 -17.94 -1.01 -17.72
C VAL A 172 -17.70 -2.52 -17.74
N MET A 173 -18.39 -3.28 -16.87
CA MET A 173 -18.21 -4.73 -16.78
C MET A 173 -18.56 -5.44 -18.09
N GLN A 174 -19.67 -5.05 -18.72
CA GLN A 174 -20.08 -5.60 -20.02
C GLN A 174 -19.13 -5.22 -21.14
N ARG A 175 -18.77 -3.93 -21.24
CA ARG A 175 -17.92 -3.42 -22.33
C ARG A 175 -16.55 -4.10 -22.34
N PHE A 176 -15.99 -4.32 -21.18
CA PHE A 176 -14.62 -4.85 -21.04
C PHE A 176 -14.57 -6.34 -20.73
N GLY A 177 -15.73 -7.01 -20.62
CA GLY A 177 -15.81 -8.45 -20.35
C GLY A 177 -15.10 -8.84 -19.07
N ILE A 178 -15.45 -8.18 -17.95
CA ILE A 178 -14.73 -8.34 -16.68
C ILE A 178 -14.97 -9.74 -16.10
N ASP A 179 -13.87 -10.44 -15.81
CA ASP A 179 -13.86 -11.74 -15.12
C ASP A 179 -13.76 -11.59 -13.61
N THR A 180 -12.91 -10.65 -13.16
CA THR A 180 -12.61 -10.45 -11.73
C THR A 180 -12.76 -8.99 -11.33
N VAL A 181 -13.43 -8.74 -10.21
CA VAL A 181 -13.57 -7.41 -9.60
C VAL A 181 -12.86 -7.37 -8.25
N TYR A 182 -11.97 -6.42 -8.08
CA TYR A 182 -11.43 -6.00 -6.78
C TYR A 182 -12.10 -4.69 -6.38
N HIS A 183 -13.00 -4.76 -5.40
CA HIS A 183 -13.71 -3.58 -4.92
C HIS A 183 -12.98 -2.97 -3.73
N VAL A 184 -12.30 -1.84 -3.98
CA VAL A 184 -11.46 -1.12 -3.00
C VAL A 184 -12.02 0.28 -2.69
N ALA A 185 -13.02 0.72 -3.46
CA ALA A 185 -13.63 2.04 -3.33
C ALA A 185 -14.39 2.19 -2.00
N ALA A 186 -13.73 2.77 -1.00
CA ALA A 186 -14.35 3.06 0.29
C ALA A 186 -13.71 4.29 0.94
N TYR A 187 -14.49 5.07 1.69
CA TYR A 187 -13.97 6.08 2.61
C TYR A 187 -13.51 5.40 3.90
N LYS A 188 -12.20 5.42 4.19
CA LYS A 188 -11.58 4.70 5.31
C LYS A 188 -11.21 5.57 6.52
N GLN A 189 -11.19 6.89 6.34
CA GLN A 189 -10.78 7.82 7.39
C GLN A 189 -11.92 8.05 8.38
N VAL A 190 -11.94 7.26 9.47
CA VAL A 190 -13.03 7.24 10.46
C VAL A 190 -13.44 8.64 10.94
N PRO A 191 -12.52 9.55 11.36
CA PRO A 191 -12.93 10.87 11.82
C PRO A 191 -13.61 11.74 10.76
N MET A 192 -13.30 11.50 9.49
CA MET A 192 -13.96 12.19 8.37
C MET A 192 -15.33 11.59 8.07
N VAL A 193 -15.44 10.27 8.11
CA VAL A 193 -16.71 9.55 7.87
C VAL A 193 -17.70 9.85 9.00
N GLU A 194 -17.27 9.89 10.24
CA GLU A 194 -18.13 10.26 11.39
C GLU A 194 -18.72 11.68 11.28
N LYS A 195 -18.01 12.60 10.67
CA LYS A 195 -18.51 13.96 10.38
C LYS A 195 -19.40 14.03 9.14
N ASN A 196 -19.34 13.04 8.26
CA ASN A 196 -20.02 12.99 6.98
C ASN A 196 -20.72 11.63 6.78
N VAL A 197 -21.54 11.23 7.76
CA VAL A 197 -22.15 9.90 7.86
C VAL A 197 -22.96 9.54 6.62
N VAL A 198 -23.73 10.48 6.07
CA VAL A 198 -24.56 10.26 4.88
C VAL A 198 -23.70 9.88 3.68
N GLU A 199 -22.61 10.62 3.44
CA GLU A 199 -21.66 10.31 2.36
C GLU A 199 -20.94 8.98 2.60
N GLY A 200 -20.57 8.70 3.85
CA GLY A 200 -19.96 7.42 4.23
C GLY A 200 -20.89 6.24 3.94
N VAL A 201 -22.16 6.34 4.32
CA VAL A 201 -23.19 5.32 4.03
C VAL A 201 -23.40 5.19 2.52
N TYR A 202 -23.55 6.32 1.83
CA TYR A 202 -23.81 6.31 0.40
C TYR A 202 -22.67 5.63 -0.38
N ASN A 203 -21.43 6.04 -0.13
CA ASN A 203 -20.29 5.47 -0.82
C ASN A 203 -20.00 4.03 -0.40
N ASN A 204 -19.90 3.76 0.92
CA ASN A 204 -19.39 2.47 1.39
C ASN A 204 -20.47 1.37 1.35
N ILE A 205 -21.73 1.69 1.56
CA ILE A 205 -22.84 0.71 1.53
C ILE A 205 -23.44 0.64 0.14
N PHE A 206 -24.01 1.76 -0.36
CA PHE A 206 -24.66 1.72 -1.66
C PHE A 206 -23.66 1.51 -2.79
N GLY A 207 -22.48 2.15 -2.78
CA GLY A 207 -21.45 1.91 -3.79
C GLY A 207 -21.03 0.45 -3.87
N THR A 208 -20.83 -0.22 -2.73
CA THR A 208 -20.54 -1.67 -2.68
C THR A 208 -21.70 -2.48 -3.20
N THR A 209 -22.94 -2.17 -2.77
CA THR A 209 -24.16 -2.89 -3.21
C THR A 209 -24.36 -2.78 -4.72
N GLU A 210 -24.28 -1.57 -5.27
CA GLU A 210 -24.48 -1.32 -6.70
C GLU A 210 -23.40 -2.01 -7.55
N THR A 211 -22.15 -1.98 -7.08
CA THR A 211 -21.04 -2.69 -7.75
C THR A 211 -21.24 -4.21 -7.73
N ALA A 212 -21.64 -4.77 -6.57
CA ALA A 212 -21.89 -6.21 -6.45
C ALA A 212 -23.09 -6.66 -7.30
N LEU A 213 -24.18 -5.90 -7.30
CA LEU A 213 -25.35 -6.20 -8.16
C LEU A 213 -25.01 -6.11 -9.65
N ALA A 214 -24.19 -5.15 -10.04
CA ALA A 214 -23.68 -5.07 -11.41
C ALA A 214 -22.82 -6.29 -11.77
N ALA A 215 -21.94 -6.73 -10.87
CA ALA A 215 -21.11 -7.91 -11.07
C ALA A 215 -21.95 -9.19 -11.25
N VAL A 216 -22.95 -9.40 -10.40
CA VAL A 216 -23.90 -10.52 -10.54
C VAL A 216 -24.63 -10.47 -11.88
N ALA A 217 -25.12 -9.28 -12.27
CA ALA A 217 -25.87 -9.12 -13.53
C ALA A 217 -25.01 -9.29 -14.79
N CYS A 218 -23.68 -9.15 -14.65
CA CYS A 218 -22.69 -9.35 -15.73
C CYS A 218 -21.99 -10.71 -15.66
N GLU A 219 -22.42 -11.60 -14.76
CA GLU A 219 -21.85 -12.95 -14.58
C GLU A 219 -20.33 -12.92 -14.29
N VAL A 220 -19.86 -11.90 -13.54
CA VAL A 220 -18.48 -11.81 -13.11
C VAL A 220 -18.11 -13.03 -12.26
N SER A 221 -17.00 -13.69 -12.59
CA SER A 221 -16.60 -14.95 -11.96
C SER A 221 -16.15 -14.77 -10.51
N ASP A 222 -15.35 -13.71 -10.27
CA ASP A 222 -14.72 -13.47 -8.98
C ASP A 222 -14.97 -12.03 -8.49
N PHE A 223 -15.49 -11.87 -7.28
CA PHE A 223 -15.70 -10.56 -6.65
C PHE A 223 -15.00 -10.52 -5.29
N VAL A 224 -13.98 -9.69 -5.17
CA VAL A 224 -13.19 -9.53 -3.95
C VAL A 224 -13.48 -8.15 -3.34
N LEU A 225 -14.09 -8.15 -2.15
CA LEU A 225 -14.30 -6.94 -1.36
C LEU A 225 -13.10 -6.74 -0.42
N ILE A 226 -12.41 -5.61 -0.56
CA ILE A 226 -11.34 -5.22 0.36
C ILE A 226 -11.99 -4.48 1.54
N SER A 227 -11.94 -5.13 2.70
CA SER A 227 -12.44 -4.59 3.96
C SER A 227 -11.30 -4.28 4.91
N THR A 228 -11.48 -3.29 5.78
CA THR A 228 -10.52 -2.90 6.84
C THR A 228 -11.00 -3.32 8.20
#